data_8834e0d1f592f0951b492a12a564bc2f
#
_entry.id   8834e0d1f592f0951b492a12a564bc2f
#
_cell.length_a   1.000
_cell.length_b   1.000
_cell.length_c   1.000
_cell.angle_alpha   90.00
_cell.angle_beta   90.00
_cell.angle_gamma   90.00
#
_symmetry.space_group_name_H-M   'P 1'
#
loop_
_entity.id
_entity.type
_entity.pdbx_description
1 polymer ?
#
loop_
_entity_poly.entity_id
_entity_poly.type
_entity_poly.pdbx_seq_one_letter_code
_entity_poly.pdbx_strand_id
1 'polypeptide(L)'
;MRPSTHPRPTDASRVILRWHGLGAMILVAFYSLFFAAHLKFQETPVYVRDGVLFGSSTHAVFNDLVTDRTGDHRRISPLHPAFTLLHQPLATAAVAGWRLLGQSLPAAQKHGVAFLTCMAAALSVVMVYHSLLWSGVSSLRSTFTAMIYGSGTCALVMAPLPETWIFAGLGVTALMAVTVRGALAHPVWHLAASVYAMSTFIGNVIPCLIMTLVRCAQDRMHTGAFSLRPILVFLGAFTLTFGLANLQRVVFPNTSPLPRTSADWLALQSGWEADRETQALVAREVFVSNIVAPTQAATQPDHSRTRVVLNEPFWSVLGLRKGLSAGWLLILALAFAGLVWRAQIEPFTLGVVAVLVWSIATVSWYGRQDHLLLYACLWTSMVATAVGLGLERALQHWQRLAVPVTLFLGVFICALLTRNWLFVLDVAAMAAH
;
A
#
# COMPACT_ATOMS: atom_id res chain seq x y z
N MET A 1 -0.67 -43.72 9.46
CA MET A 1 -1.94 -42.95 9.40
C MET A 1 -2.07 -42.15 10.69
N ARG A 2 -1.95 -40.80 10.67
CA ARG A 2 -2.28 -39.97 11.84
C ARG A 2 -3.78 -39.62 11.71
N PRO A 3 -4.58 -39.71 12.77
CA PRO A 3 -5.98 -39.32 12.73
C PRO A 3 -6.03 -37.80 12.44
N SER A 4 -6.79 -37.43 11.41
CA SER A 4 -7.10 -36.03 11.10
C SER A 4 -8.05 -35.51 12.20
N THR A 5 -7.49 -34.76 13.14
CA THR A 5 -8.29 -34.02 14.11
C THR A 5 -8.91 -32.81 13.39
N HIS A 6 -10.03 -33.03 12.71
CA HIS A 6 -10.86 -31.92 12.27
C HIS A 6 -11.42 -31.22 13.53
N PRO A 7 -11.19 -29.89 13.68
CA PRO A 7 -11.76 -29.15 14.80
C PRO A 7 -13.30 -29.26 14.76
N ARG A 8 -13.90 -29.38 15.94
CA ARG A 8 -15.36 -29.40 16.07
C ARG A 8 -15.96 -28.11 15.50
N PRO A 9 -17.15 -28.12 14.87
CA PRO A 9 -17.76 -26.92 14.25
C PRO A 9 -17.86 -25.69 15.17
N THR A 10 -18.06 -25.92 16.47
CA THR A 10 -18.09 -24.86 17.50
C THR A 10 -16.75 -24.18 17.72
N ASP A 11 -15.62 -24.88 17.52
CA ASP A 11 -14.28 -24.31 17.66
C ASP A 11 -13.92 -23.50 16.41
N ALA A 12 -14.30 -23.95 15.23
CA ALA A 12 -14.09 -23.21 13.98
C ALA A 12 -14.79 -21.83 14.01
N SER A 13 -16.03 -21.76 14.48
CA SER A 13 -16.78 -20.51 14.58
C SER A 13 -16.12 -19.51 15.54
N ARG A 14 -15.62 -19.98 16.69
CA ARG A 14 -14.92 -19.15 17.67
C ARG A 14 -13.56 -18.64 17.14
N VAL A 15 -12.84 -19.46 16.40
CA VAL A 15 -11.57 -19.08 15.77
C VAL A 15 -11.81 -18.03 14.71
N ILE A 16 -12.80 -18.20 13.84
CA ILE A 16 -13.17 -17.22 12.81
C ILE A 16 -13.58 -15.89 13.45
N LEU A 17 -14.41 -15.90 14.49
CA LEU A 17 -14.83 -14.68 15.19
C LEU A 17 -13.64 -13.95 15.83
N ARG A 18 -12.68 -14.66 16.42
CA ARG A 18 -11.46 -14.07 16.97
C ARG A 18 -10.60 -13.40 15.88
N TRP A 19 -10.48 -14.00 14.71
CA TRP A 19 -9.69 -13.43 13.62
C TRP A 19 -10.32 -12.16 13.05
N HIS A 20 -11.63 -12.13 12.90
CA HIS A 20 -12.35 -10.92 12.47
C HIS A 20 -12.33 -9.84 13.55
N GLY A 21 -12.45 -10.20 14.83
CA GLY A 21 -12.34 -9.27 15.94
C GLY A 21 -10.97 -8.58 16.00
N LEU A 22 -9.88 -9.34 15.83
CA LEU A 22 -8.53 -8.77 15.81
C LEU A 22 -8.31 -7.89 14.57
N GLY A 23 -8.82 -8.29 13.40
CA GLY A 23 -8.79 -7.47 12.19
C GLY A 23 -9.51 -6.13 12.38
N ALA A 24 -10.67 -6.13 13.05
CA ALA A 24 -11.42 -4.92 13.38
C ALA A 24 -10.64 -4.01 14.37
N MET A 25 -9.98 -4.60 15.38
CA MET A 25 -9.12 -3.83 16.30
C MET A 25 -7.94 -3.19 15.57
N ILE A 26 -7.28 -3.90 14.66
CA ILE A 26 -6.21 -3.39 13.81
C ILE A 26 -6.74 -2.22 12.96
N LEU A 27 -7.91 -2.37 12.34
CA LEU A 27 -8.54 -1.31 11.56
C LEU A 27 -8.73 -0.04 12.36
N VAL A 28 -9.39 -0.14 13.51
CA VAL A 28 -9.67 1.01 14.38
C VAL A 28 -8.38 1.66 14.87
N ALA A 29 -7.40 0.87 15.32
CA ALA A 29 -6.14 1.38 15.84
C ALA A 29 -5.37 2.16 14.77
N PHE A 30 -5.19 1.59 13.58
CA PHE A 30 -4.45 2.26 12.50
C PHE A 30 -5.22 3.40 11.86
N TYR A 31 -6.54 3.28 11.71
CA TYR A 31 -7.35 4.43 11.31
C TYR A 31 -7.17 5.61 12.25
N SER A 32 -7.27 5.38 13.57
CA SER A 32 -7.10 6.43 14.58
C SER A 32 -5.69 7.03 14.55
N LEU A 33 -4.66 6.19 14.39
CA LEU A 33 -3.27 6.63 14.28
C LEU A 33 -3.05 7.50 13.04
N PHE A 34 -3.54 7.07 11.87
CA PHE A 34 -3.41 7.82 10.62
C PHE A 34 -4.23 9.13 10.65
N PHE A 35 -5.42 9.09 11.25
CA PHE A 35 -6.21 10.30 11.42
C PHE A 35 -5.58 11.28 12.41
N ALA A 36 -4.91 10.80 13.47
CA ALA A 36 -4.11 11.64 14.34
C ALA A 36 -2.93 12.30 13.60
N ALA A 37 -2.30 11.59 12.65
CA ALA A 37 -1.29 12.18 11.76
C ALA A 37 -1.92 13.24 10.82
N HIS A 38 -3.13 13.01 10.28
CA HIS A 38 -3.84 14.02 9.50
C HIS A 38 -4.03 15.33 10.28
N LEU A 39 -4.36 15.26 11.56
CA LEU A 39 -4.52 16.46 12.39
C LEU A 39 -3.23 17.29 12.51
N LYS A 40 -2.06 16.70 12.24
CA LYS A 40 -0.79 17.44 12.16
C LYS A 40 -0.56 18.10 10.80
N PHE A 41 -1.07 17.49 9.72
CA PHE A 41 -0.92 18.02 8.37
C PHE A 41 -2.03 18.99 7.95
N GLN A 42 -3.18 19.02 8.63
CA GLN A 42 -4.33 19.84 8.20
C GLN A 42 -4.06 21.35 8.17
N GLU A 43 -3.10 21.83 8.99
CA GLU A 43 -2.71 23.25 9.07
C GLU A 43 -1.57 23.59 8.10
N THR A 44 -1.02 22.60 7.42
CA THR A 44 0.08 22.78 6.46
C THR A 44 -0.46 23.10 5.05
N PRO A 45 0.39 23.66 4.14
CA PRO A 45 -0.03 23.96 2.78
C PRO A 45 -0.39 22.76 1.89
N VAL A 46 -0.31 21.52 2.36
CA VAL A 46 -0.56 20.30 1.55
C VAL A 46 -1.94 20.26 0.89
N TYR A 47 -2.94 20.96 1.45
CA TYR A 47 -4.28 21.05 0.89
C TYR A 47 -4.46 22.19 -0.12
N VAL A 48 -3.49 23.09 -0.25
CA VAL A 48 -3.57 24.28 -1.11
C VAL A 48 -2.45 24.36 -2.14
N ARG A 49 -1.45 23.45 -2.06
CA ARG A 49 -0.28 23.41 -2.97
C ARG A 49 0.14 21.97 -3.25
N ASP A 50 0.49 21.70 -4.51
CA ASP A 50 1.16 20.46 -4.90
C ASP A 50 2.67 20.54 -4.62
N GLY A 51 3.30 19.39 -4.46
CA GLY A 51 4.74 19.24 -4.31
C GLY A 51 5.33 19.68 -2.98
N VAL A 52 4.50 19.98 -1.96
CA VAL A 52 4.97 20.37 -0.62
C VAL A 52 5.73 19.21 0.03
N LEU A 53 5.23 17.99 -0.10
CA LEU A 53 5.80 16.78 0.49
C LEU A 53 6.13 15.76 -0.61
N PHE A 54 7.40 15.37 -0.71
CA PHE A 54 7.86 14.24 -1.54
C PHE A 54 7.34 14.25 -2.98
N GLY A 55 7.17 15.43 -3.58
CA GLY A 55 6.63 15.58 -4.93
C GLY A 55 5.16 15.20 -5.09
N SER A 56 4.40 15.08 -4.00
CA SER A 56 3.00 14.67 -4.00
C SER A 56 2.07 15.66 -4.71
N SER A 57 1.01 15.16 -5.32
CA SER A 57 -0.05 15.95 -5.99
C SER A 57 -1.24 16.19 -5.05
N THR A 58 -0.99 16.47 -3.78
CA THR A 58 -1.99 16.50 -2.71
C THR A 58 -3.12 17.49 -2.96
N HIS A 59 -2.80 18.69 -3.44
CA HIS A 59 -3.81 19.71 -3.74
C HIS A 59 -4.68 19.32 -4.94
N ALA A 60 -4.08 18.80 -6.00
CA ALA A 60 -4.82 18.36 -7.18
C ALA A 60 -5.79 17.22 -6.81
N VAL A 61 -5.31 16.20 -6.08
CA VAL A 61 -6.14 15.08 -5.64
C VAL A 61 -7.23 15.53 -4.66
N PHE A 62 -6.91 16.44 -3.73
CA PHE A 62 -7.90 17.03 -2.83
C PHE A 62 -9.02 17.71 -3.62
N ASN A 63 -8.68 18.57 -4.59
CA ASN A 63 -9.66 19.26 -5.43
C ASN A 63 -10.53 18.29 -6.21
N ASP A 64 -9.96 17.24 -6.78
CA ASP A 64 -10.72 16.24 -7.52
C ASP A 64 -11.74 15.49 -6.66
N LEU A 65 -11.49 15.37 -5.36
CA LEU A 65 -12.37 14.69 -4.41
C LEU A 65 -13.47 15.62 -3.85
N VAL A 66 -13.25 16.95 -3.79
CA VAL A 66 -14.20 17.90 -3.18
C VAL A 66 -14.93 18.80 -4.17
N THR A 67 -14.49 18.83 -5.44
CA THR A 67 -15.09 19.69 -6.47
C THR A 67 -16.32 19.03 -7.10
N ASP A 68 -17.33 19.83 -7.45
CA ASP A 68 -18.52 19.36 -8.14
C ASP A 68 -18.21 18.82 -9.54
N ARG A 69 -19.12 17.99 -10.09
CA ARG A 69 -18.96 17.30 -11.38
C ARG A 69 -18.62 18.24 -12.55
N THR A 70 -19.09 19.48 -12.51
CA THR A 70 -18.90 20.49 -13.56
C THR A 70 -17.71 21.42 -13.29
N GLY A 71 -17.06 21.29 -12.13
CA GLY A 71 -15.93 22.13 -11.78
C GLY A 71 -14.66 21.76 -12.58
N ASP A 72 -13.66 22.63 -12.47
CA ASP A 72 -12.33 22.39 -13.06
C ASP A 72 -11.61 21.28 -12.28
N HIS A 73 -11.94 20.03 -12.61
CA HIS A 73 -11.10 18.91 -12.20
C HIS A 73 -9.76 19.08 -12.91
N ARG A 74 -8.70 19.31 -12.17
CA ARG A 74 -7.37 19.23 -12.75
C ARG A 74 -7.22 17.83 -13.30
N ARG A 75 -6.66 17.75 -14.52
CA ARG A 75 -6.41 16.48 -15.20
C ARG A 75 -5.67 15.56 -14.26
N ILE A 76 -6.39 14.65 -13.59
CA ILE A 76 -5.74 13.53 -12.92
C ILE A 76 -4.94 12.81 -13.99
N SER A 77 -3.71 12.47 -13.66
CA SER A 77 -2.84 11.71 -14.53
C SER A 77 -3.62 10.56 -15.19
N PRO A 78 -3.44 10.33 -16.51
CA PRO A 78 -4.00 9.16 -17.19
C PRO A 78 -3.67 7.81 -16.53
N LEU A 79 -2.77 7.83 -15.54
CA LEU A 79 -2.44 6.66 -14.72
C LEU A 79 -3.57 6.21 -13.79
N HIS A 80 -4.59 7.06 -13.54
CA HIS A 80 -5.67 6.80 -12.59
C HIS A 80 -7.05 6.80 -13.26
N PRO A 81 -7.37 5.80 -14.12
CA PRO A 81 -8.42 5.89 -15.14
C PRO A 81 -9.85 6.06 -14.63
N ALA A 82 -10.16 5.63 -13.41
CA ALA A 82 -11.50 5.79 -12.82
C ALA A 82 -11.44 6.28 -11.36
N PHE A 83 -10.37 6.95 -10.96
CA PHE A 83 -10.15 7.38 -9.59
C PHE A 83 -11.26 8.30 -9.06
N THR A 84 -11.55 9.38 -9.78
CA THR A 84 -12.57 10.37 -9.38
C THR A 84 -13.96 9.74 -9.31
N LEU A 85 -14.30 8.92 -10.32
CA LEU A 85 -15.60 8.23 -10.37
C LEU A 85 -15.84 7.35 -9.14
N LEU A 86 -14.80 6.66 -8.65
CA LEU A 86 -14.91 5.75 -7.51
C LEU A 86 -14.88 6.46 -6.16
N HIS A 87 -14.09 7.53 -6.02
CA HIS A 87 -13.79 8.08 -4.70
C HIS A 87 -14.49 9.41 -4.41
N GLN A 88 -14.78 10.25 -5.41
CA GLN A 88 -15.47 11.54 -5.20
C GLN A 88 -16.85 11.37 -4.54
N PRO A 89 -17.72 10.40 -4.92
CA PRO A 89 -19.00 10.21 -4.23
C PRO A 89 -18.82 9.83 -2.76
N LEU A 90 -17.79 9.03 -2.44
CA LEU A 90 -17.47 8.65 -1.06
C LEU A 90 -16.94 9.85 -0.26
N ALA A 91 -16.11 10.70 -0.89
CA ALA A 91 -15.61 11.93 -0.29
C ALA A 91 -16.77 12.89 0.00
N THR A 92 -17.67 13.08 -0.96
CA THR A 92 -18.87 13.91 -0.77
C THR A 92 -19.73 13.43 0.40
N ALA A 93 -19.96 12.13 0.52
CA ALA A 93 -20.70 11.54 1.65
C ALA A 93 -19.97 11.76 2.99
N ALA A 94 -18.65 11.59 3.02
CA ALA A 94 -17.84 11.84 4.22
C ALA A 94 -17.87 13.33 4.61
N VAL A 95 -17.73 14.25 3.65
CA VAL A 95 -17.85 15.70 3.87
C VAL A 95 -19.24 16.05 4.45
N ALA A 96 -20.32 15.49 3.88
CA ALA A 96 -21.67 15.68 4.41
C ALA A 96 -21.79 15.21 5.86
N GLY A 97 -21.21 14.03 6.20
CA GLY A 97 -21.17 13.54 7.57
C GLY A 97 -20.47 14.51 8.53
N TRP A 98 -19.29 15.05 8.16
CA TRP A 98 -18.59 16.05 8.99
C TRP A 98 -19.36 17.37 9.11
N ARG A 99 -20.09 17.77 8.06
CA ARG A 99 -21.00 18.93 8.12
C ARG A 99 -22.13 18.72 9.13
N LEU A 100 -22.73 17.53 9.17
CA LEU A 100 -23.76 17.19 10.17
C LEU A 100 -23.22 17.21 11.61
N LEU A 101 -21.91 16.97 11.80
CA LEU A 101 -21.24 17.13 13.09
C LEU A 101 -20.85 18.59 13.41
N GLY A 102 -21.34 19.59 12.66
CA GLY A 102 -21.13 21.01 12.92
C GLY A 102 -19.82 21.60 12.39
N GLN A 103 -19.03 20.85 11.62
CA GLN A 103 -17.79 21.37 11.06
C GLN A 103 -18.05 22.42 9.97
N SER A 104 -17.18 23.44 9.85
CA SER A 104 -17.20 24.37 8.72
C SER A 104 -16.94 23.62 7.40
N LEU A 105 -17.39 24.15 6.25
CA LEU A 105 -17.20 23.47 4.97
C LEU A 105 -15.71 23.18 4.66
N PRO A 106 -14.75 24.13 4.83
CA PRO A 106 -13.35 23.84 4.58
C PRO A 106 -12.78 22.75 5.51
N ALA A 107 -13.15 22.75 6.79
CA ALA A 107 -12.72 21.72 7.73
C ALA A 107 -13.35 20.36 7.39
N ALA A 108 -14.64 20.31 7.08
CA ALA A 108 -15.35 19.11 6.68
C ALA A 108 -14.77 18.50 5.39
N GLN A 109 -14.34 19.31 4.42
CA GLN A 109 -13.67 18.84 3.22
C GLN A 109 -12.31 18.18 3.54
N LYS A 110 -11.46 18.83 4.33
CA LYS A 110 -10.17 18.25 4.77
C LYS A 110 -10.38 16.94 5.51
N HIS A 111 -11.28 16.91 6.50
CA HIS A 111 -11.55 15.72 7.30
C HIS A 111 -12.23 14.60 6.49
N GLY A 112 -13.14 14.95 5.57
CA GLY A 112 -13.82 13.97 4.72
C GLY A 112 -12.85 13.26 3.76
N VAL A 113 -11.93 13.99 3.14
CA VAL A 113 -10.90 13.42 2.30
C VAL A 113 -9.92 12.57 3.13
N ALA A 114 -9.46 13.10 4.27
CA ALA A 114 -8.57 12.35 5.17
C ALA A 114 -9.23 11.08 5.73
N PHE A 115 -10.54 11.10 5.97
CA PHE A 115 -11.28 9.90 6.34
C PHE A 115 -11.08 8.79 5.31
N LEU A 116 -11.18 9.10 4.01
CA LEU A 116 -11.01 8.10 2.96
C LEU A 116 -9.59 7.60 2.84
N THR A 117 -8.59 8.49 2.86
CA THR A 117 -7.18 8.09 2.71
C THR A 117 -6.71 7.28 3.91
N CYS A 118 -7.02 7.73 5.15
CA CYS A 118 -6.72 6.99 6.36
C CYS A 118 -7.43 5.62 6.42
N MET A 119 -8.70 5.57 5.98
CA MET A 119 -9.46 4.32 5.91
C MET A 119 -8.85 3.36 4.89
N ALA A 120 -8.47 3.84 3.70
CA ALA A 120 -7.82 3.03 2.68
C ALA A 120 -6.48 2.45 3.18
N ALA A 121 -5.67 3.26 3.86
CA ALA A 121 -4.42 2.81 4.46
C ALA A 121 -4.66 1.77 5.58
N ALA A 122 -5.60 2.02 6.48
CA ALA A 122 -5.94 1.09 7.57
C ALA A 122 -6.51 -0.24 7.05
N LEU A 123 -7.34 -0.20 6.01
CA LEU A 123 -7.81 -1.39 5.30
C LEU A 123 -6.64 -2.16 4.68
N SER A 124 -5.63 -1.48 4.12
CA SER A 124 -4.44 -2.15 3.60
C SER A 124 -3.68 -2.90 4.70
N VAL A 125 -3.58 -2.35 5.93
CA VAL A 125 -2.98 -3.04 7.08
C VAL A 125 -3.77 -4.32 7.41
N VAL A 126 -5.10 -4.23 7.45
CA VAL A 126 -5.99 -5.39 7.69
C VAL A 126 -5.87 -6.43 6.59
N MET A 127 -5.76 -6.01 5.33
CA MET A 127 -5.60 -6.95 4.21
C MET A 127 -4.24 -7.68 4.26
N VAL A 128 -3.16 -7.01 4.66
CA VAL A 128 -1.86 -7.67 4.92
C VAL A 128 -2.00 -8.70 6.04
N TYR A 129 -2.63 -8.35 7.17
CA TYR A 129 -2.91 -9.27 8.27
C TYR A 129 -3.65 -10.53 7.78
N HIS A 130 -4.75 -10.35 7.06
CA HIS A 130 -5.55 -11.47 6.56
C HIS A 130 -4.81 -12.28 5.49
N SER A 131 -4.07 -11.65 4.60
CA SER A 131 -3.27 -12.34 3.59
C SER A 131 -2.27 -13.31 4.23
N LEU A 132 -1.58 -12.88 5.28
CA LEU A 132 -0.66 -13.70 6.04
C LEU A 132 -1.36 -14.83 6.77
N LEU A 133 -2.46 -14.51 7.45
CA LEU A 133 -3.24 -15.49 8.20
C LEU A 133 -3.80 -16.60 7.30
N TRP A 134 -4.33 -16.24 6.13
CA TRP A 134 -4.85 -17.21 5.15
C TRP A 134 -3.75 -17.97 4.41
N SER A 135 -2.51 -17.46 4.43
CA SER A 135 -1.31 -18.19 3.97
C SER A 135 -0.76 -19.17 5.02
N GLY A 136 -1.41 -19.31 6.19
CA GLY A 136 -0.97 -20.21 7.25
C GLY A 136 0.08 -19.63 8.20
N VAL A 137 0.36 -18.32 8.13
CA VAL A 137 1.19 -17.62 9.11
C VAL A 137 0.42 -17.55 10.45
N SER A 138 1.11 -17.78 11.57
CA SER A 138 0.47 -17.71 12.89
C SER A 138 -0.16 -16.32 13.14
N SER A 139 -1.29 -16.27 13.87
CA SER A 139 -2.04 -15.02 14.13
C SER A 139 -1.16 -13.94 14.76
N LEU A 140 -0.29 -14.30 15.72
CA LEU A 140 0.61 -13.34 16.37
C LEU A 140 1.63 -12.73 15.39
N ARG A 141 2.24 -13.56 14.55
CA ARG A 141 3.20 -13.09 13.54
C ARG A 141 2.54 -12.31 12.42
N SER A 142 1.34 -12.71 12.00
CA SER A 142 0.51 -11.94 11.06
C SER A 142 0.21 -10.55 11.62
N THR A 143 -0.15 -10.47 12.91
CA THR A 143 -0.38 -9.19 13.60
C THR A 143 0.87 -8.34 13.64
N PHE A 144 2.00 -8.88 14.09
CA PHE A 144 3.25 -8.12 14.16
C PHE A 144 3.71 -7.62 12.79
N THR A 145 3.61 -8.46 11.76
CA THR A 145 3.97 -8.04 10.40
C THR A 145 3.04 -6.95 9.86
N ALA A 146 1.74 -7.05 10.10
CA ALA A 146 0.79 -6.00 9.75
C ALA A 146 1.06 -4.70 10.53
N MET A 147 1.45 -4.80 11.81
CA MET A 147 1.85 -3.64 12.62
C MET A 147 3.14 -3.00 12.08
N ILE A 148 4.14 -3.77 11.65
CA ILE A 148 5.35 -3.24 11.00
C ILE A 148 4.96 -2.45 9.73
N TYR A 149 4.08 -3.01 8.88
CA TYR A 149 3.59 -2.32 7.70
C TYR A 149 2.89 -1.01 8.05
N GLY A 150 1.89 -1.04 8.96
CA GLY A 150 1.11 0.13 9.33
C GLY A 150 1.90 1.19 10.11
N SER A 151 2.94 0.77 10.87
CA SER A 151 3.86 1.68 11.57
C SER A 151 5.03 2.14 10.69
N GLY A 152 5.14 1.64 9.47
CA GLY A 152 6.18 2.00 8.52
C GLY A 152 6.09 3.48 8.11
N THR A 153 7.22 4.06 7.72
CA THR A 153 7.31 5.47 7.31
C THR A 153 6.32 5.81 6.21
N CYS A 154 6.28 4.98 5.17
CA CYS A 154 5.37 5.20 4.04
C CYS A 154 3.91 5.27 4.50
N ALA A 155 3.45 4.32 5.32
CA ALA A 155 2.08 4.29 5.79
C ALA A 155 1.75 5.51 6.67
N LEU A 156 2.61 5.85 7.65
CA LEU A 156 2.36 6.95 8.58
C LEU A 156 2.39 8.34 7.91
N VAL A 157 3.26 8.52 6.91
CA VAL A 157 3.39 9.82 6.22
C VAL A 157 2.36 9.97 5.12
N MET A 158 2.09 8.90 4.34
CA MET A 158 1.24 9.00 3.15
C MET A 158 -0.24 8.80 3.45
N ALA A 159 -0.61 8.01 4.47
CA ALA A 159 -2.01 7.76 4.82
C ALA A 159 -2.85 9.02 5.12
N PRO A 160 -2.31 10.05 5.81
CA PRO A 160 -3.05 11.27 6.10
C PRO A 160 -3.16 12.24 4.92
N LEU A 161 -2.43 12.00 3.82
CA LEU A 161 -2.35 12.90 2.68
C LEU A 161 -3.37 12.53 1.60
N PRO A 162 -3.99 13.51 0.93
CA PRO A 162 -4.87 13.26 -0.22
C PRO A 162 -4.03 12.84 -1.43
N GLU A 163 -3.78 11.52 -1.55
CA GLU A 163 -2.96 10.95 -2.62
C GLU A 163 -3.59 9.71 -3.23
N THR A 164 -3.44 9.56 -4.55
CA THR A 164 -4.00 8.41 -5.31
C THR A 164 -3.27 7.11 -5.00
N TRP A 165 -2.00 7.17 -4.63
CA TRP A 165 -1.14 6.02 -4.42
C TRP A 165 -1.55 5.14 -3.23
N ILE A 166 -2.18 5.72 -2.20
CA ILE A 166 -2.76 4.98 -1.06
C ILE A 166 -3.86 4.05 -1.55
N PHE A 167 -4.74 4.52 -2.44
CA PHE A 167 -5.81 3.72 -3.01
C PHE A 167 -5.29 2.66 -3.99
N ALA A 168 -4.24 3.01 -4.76
CA ALA A 168 -3.57 2.05 -5.62
C ALA A 168 -2.93 0.90 -4.82
N GLY A 169 -2.28 1.23 -3.70
CA GLY A 169 -1.74 0.25 -2.73
C GLY A 169 -2.83 -0.61 -2.11
N LEU A 170 -3.97 -0.03 -1.70
CA LEU A 170 -5.13 -0.80 -1.23
C LEU A 170 -5.61 -1.78 -2.30
N GLY A 171 -5.66 -1.37 -3.57
CA GLY A 171 -6.07 -2.24 -4.68
C GLY A 171 -5.20 -3.50 -4.77
N VAL A 172 -3.89 -3.34 -4.68
CA VAL A 172 -2.96 -4.48 -4.73
C VAL A 172 -3.04 -5.34 -3.48
N THR A 173 -3.16 -4.75 -2.28
CA THR A 173 -3.32 -5.53 -1.03
C THR A 173 -4.62 -6.31 -1.00
N ALA A 174 -5.72 -5.74 -1.49
CA ALA A 174 -7.00 -6.43 -1.62
C ALA A 174 -6.91 -7.60 -2.62
N LEU A 175 -6.24 -7.39 -3.74
CA LEU A 175 -5.99 -8.43 -4.73
C LEU A 175 -5.19 -9.60 -4.14
N MET A 176 -4.12 -9.32 -3.38
CA MET A 176 -3.36 -10.35 -2.66
C MET A 176 -4.25 -11.13 -1.68
N ALA A 177 -5.05 -10.41 -0.87
CA ALA A 177 -5.94 -11.02 0.12
C ALA A 177 -6.99 -11.94 -0.51
N VAL A 178 -7.53 -11.57 -1.68
CA VAL A 178 -8.47 -12.43 -2.40
C VAL A 178 -7.75 -13.61 -3.07
N THR A 179 -6.56 -13.39 -3.63
CA THR A 179 -5.80 -14.42 -4.34
C THR A 179 -5.35 -15.54 -3.40
N VAL A 180 -4.88 -15.21 -2.19
CA VAL A 180 -4.41 -16.21 -1.22
C VAL A 180 -5.52 -17.18 -0.78
N ARG A 181 -6.77 -16.75 -0.78
CA ARG A 181 -7.92 -17.62 -0.46
C ARG A 181 -8.16 -18.71 -1.49
N GLY A 182 -7.56 -18.61 -2.66
CA GLY A 182 -7.61 -19.62 -3.69
C GLY A 182 -9.06 -19.99 -4.05
N ALA A 183 -9.34 -21.28 -4.25
CA ALA A 183 -10.66 -21.80 -4.62
C ALA A 183 -11.81 -21.42 -3.65
N LEU A 184 -11.49 -21.02 -2.42
CA LEU A 184 -12.48 -20.58 -1.43
C LEU A 184 -13.05 -19.18 -1.70
N ALA A 185 -12.35 -18.34 -2.52
CA ALA A 185 -12.85 -17.02 -2.86
C ALA A 185 -13.78 -17.08 -4.09
N HIS A 186 -14.99 -16.52 -3.95
CA HIS A 186 -15.87 -16.36 -5.11
C HIS A 186 -15.21 -15.46 -6.17
N PRO A 187 -15.28 -15.80 -7.47
CA PRO A 187 -14.58 -15.05 -8.53
C PRO A 187 -14.97 -13.57 -8.62
N VAL A 188 -16.16 -13.21 -8.14
CA VAL A 188 -16.60 -11.80 -8.08
C VAL A 188 -15.68 -10.94 -7.21
N TRP A 189 -15.09 -11.48 -6.14
CA TRP A 189 -14.15 -10.75 -5.31
C TRP A 189 -12.81 -10.52 -6.02
N HIS A 190 -12.35 -11.49 -6.80
CA HIS A 190 -11.16 -11.33 -7.62
C HIS A 190 -11.39 -10.32 -8.73
N LEU A 191 -12.58 -10.37 -9.39
CA LEU A 191 -13.01 -9.37 -10.36
C LEU A 191 -13.03 -7.97 -9.74
N ALA A 192 -13.71 -7.79 -8.62
CA ALA A 192 -13.85 -6.50 -7.95
C ALA A 192 -12.50 -5.92 -7.50
N ALA A 193 -11.63 -6.74 -6.89
CA ALA A 193 -10.29 -6.32 -6.48
C ALA A 193 -9.42 -5.93 -7.69
N SER A 194 -9.49 -6.68 -8.78
CA SER A 194 -8.75 -6.37 -10.02
C SER A 194 -9.26 -5.09 -10.68
N VAL A 195 -10.58 -4.91 -10.80
CA VAL A 195 -11.19 -3.67 -11.32
C VAL A 195 -10.76 -2.48 -10.48
N TYR A 196 -10.86 -2.58 -9.15
CA TYR A 196 -10.46 -1.51 -8.25
C TYR A 196 -8.97 -1.18 -8.39
N ALA A 197 -8.09 -2.19 -8.37
CA ALA A 197 -6.65 -2.01 -8.49
C ALA A 197 -6.26 -1.30 -9.82
N MET A 198 -6.82 -1.75 -10.95
CA MET A 198 -6.55 -1.15 -12.26
C MET A 198 -7.18 0.23 -12.42
N SER A 199 -8.36 0.47 -11.83
CA SER A 199 -9.07 1.75 -11.89
C SER A 199 -8.37 2.84 -11.09
N THR A 200 -7.68 2.48 -10.00
CA THR A 200 -6.93 3.41 -9.15
C THR A 200 -5.51 3.66 -9.68
N PHE A 201 -4.92 2.68 -10.37
CA PHE A 201 -3.62 2.83 -11.03
C PHE A 201 -3.50 1.81 -12.18
N ILE A 202 -3.37 2.30 -13.41
CA ILE A 202 -3.32 1.43 -14.60
C ILE A 202 -2.11 0.48 -14.59
N GLY A 203 -0.99 0.87 -13.97
CA GLY A 203 0.18 0.01 -13.79
C GLY A 203 -0.10 -1.26 -13.00
N ASN A 204 -1.20 -1.32 -12.25
CA ASN A 204 -1.65 -2.51 -11.54
C ASN A 204 -2.20 -3.60 -12.46
N VAL A 205 -2.29 -3.38 -13.77
CA VAL A 205 -2.61 -4.42 -14.77
C VAL A 205 -1.65 -5.61 -14.65
N ILE A 206 -0.35 -5.35 -14.49
CA ILE A 206 0.65 -6.43 -14.36
C ILE A 206 0.56 -7.16 -13.01
N PRO A 207 0.46 -6.49 -11.85
CA PRO A 207 0.09 -7.16 -10.60
C PRO A 207 -1.18 -8.03 -10.71
N CYS A 208 -2.24 -7.52 -11.37
CA CYS A 208 -3.45 -8.29 -11.61
C CYS A 208 -3.21 -9.54 -12.47
N LEU A 209 -2.42 -9.43 -13.52
CA LEU A 209 -2.03 -10.56 -14.36
C LEU A 209 -1.22 -11.59 -13.57
N ILE A 210 -0.20 -11.16 -12.82
CA ILE A 210 0.63 -12.05 -11.98
C ILE A 210 -0.26 -12.80 -10.99
N MET A 211 -1.15 -12.12 -10.27
CA MET A 211 -2.03 -12.75 -9.29
C MET A 211 -3.09 -13.66 -9.94
N THR A 212 -3.49 -13.37 -11.18
CA THR A 212 -4.33 -14.27 -11.98
C THR A 212 -3.58 -15.56 -12.33
N LEU A 213 -2.30 -15.48 -12.73
CA LEU A 213 -1.48 -16.66 -12.98
C LEU A 213 -1.23 -17.49 -11.72
N VAL A 214 -1.02 -16.82 -10.57
CA VAL A 214 -0.96 -17.48 -9.25
C VAL A 214 -2.25 -18.27 -9.02
N ARG A 215 -3.40 -17.68 -9.31
CA ARG A 215 -4.70 -18.34 -9.15
C ARG A 215 -4.84 -19.55 -10.07
N CYS A 216 -4.43 -19.45 -11.33
CA CYS A 216 -4.41 -20.59 -12.26
C CYS A 216 -3.52 -21.71 -11.71
N ALA A 217 -2.36 -21.39 -11.15
CA ALA A 217 -1.45 -22.36 -10.56
C ALA A 217 -2.07 -23.04 -9.32
N GLN A 218 -2.70 -22.27 -8.45
CA GLN A 218 -3.43 -22.81 -7.28
C GLN A 218 -4.57 -23.75 -7.70
N ASP A 219 -5.41 -23.31 -8.67
CA ASP A 219 -6.52 -24.13 -9.17
C ASP A 219 -5.99 -25.44 -9.78
N ARG A 220 -4.90 -25.41 -10.56
CA ARG A 220 -4.25 -26.61 -11.10
C ARG A 220 -3.74 -27.55 -10.02
N MET A 221 -3.13 -27.01 -8.96
CA MET A 221 -2.65 -27.82 -7.83
C MET A 221 -3.79 -28.51 -7.08
N HIS A 222 -4.96 -27.87 -6.97
CA HIS A 222 -6.13 -28.42 -6.28
C HIS A 222 -6.94 -29.40 -7.14
N THR A 223 -7.11 -29.10 -8.43
CA THR A 223 -8.01 -29.87 -9.31
C THR A 223 -7.28 -30.83 -10.27
N GLY A 224 -5.95 -30.69 -10.39
CA GLY A 224 -5.14 -31.39 -11.40
C GLY A 224 -5.33 -30.86 -12.83
N ALA A 225 -6.29 -29.96 -13.08
CA ALA A 225 -6.60 -29.41 -14.40
C ALA A 225 -6.35 -27.90 -14.48
N PHE A 226 -6.00 -27.44 -15.67
CA PHE A 226 -5.86 -26.00 -15.93
C PHE A 226 -7.23 -25.34 -16.05
N SER A 227 -7.48 -24.29 -15.28
CA SER A 227 -8.72 -23.52 -15.32
C SER A 227 -8.53 -22.22 -16.07
N LEU A 228 -9.35 -21.96 -17.08
CA LEU A 228 -9.42 -20.67 -17.80
C LEU A 228 -10.20 -19.59 -17.03
N ARG A 229 -10.94 -19.99 -15.98
CA ARG A 229 -11.80 -19.08 -15.22
C ARG A 229 -11.08 -17.86 -14.66
N PRO A 230 -9.87 -17.94 -14.04
CA PRO A 230 -9.16 -16.76 -13.57
C PRO A 230 -8.79 -15.81 -14.70
N ILE A 231 -8.42 -16.34 -15.88
CA ILE A 231 -8.08 -15.55 -17.07
C ILE A 231 -9.30 -14.78 -17.56
N LEU A 232 -10.47 -15.44 -17.65
CA LEU A 232 -11.72 -14.78 -18.04
C LEU A 232 -12.11 -13.67 -17.04
N VAL A 233 -11.89 -13.90 -15.73
CA VAL A 233 -12.09 -12.88 -14.70
C VAL A 233 -11.16 -11.68 -14.91
N PHE A 234 -9.88 -11.91 -15.23
CA PHE A 234 -8.93 -10.84 -15.53
C PHE A 234 -9.33 -10.04 -16.77
N LEU A 235 -9.70 -10.71 -17.86
CA LEU A 235 -10.16 -10.04 -19.10
C LEU A 235 -11.44 -9.24 -18.83
N GLY A 236 -12.38 -9.78 -18.06
CA GLY A 236 -13.57 -9.06 -17.63
C GLY A 236 -13.24 -7.83 -16.77
N ALA A 237 -12.28 -7.95 -15.85
CA ALA A 237 -11.81 -6.83 -15.04
C ALA A 237 -11.16 -5.73 -15.89
N PHE A 238 -10.33 -6.11 -16.84
CA PHE A 238 -9.70 -5.20 -17.77
C PHE A 238 -10.74 -4.43 -18.59
N THR A 239 -11.71 -5.14 -19.19
CA THR A 239 -12.80 -4.53 -19.97
C THR A 239 -13.64 -3.58 -19.11
N LEU A 240 -14.00 -3.99 -17.88
CA LEU A 240 -14.78 -3.15 -16.97
C LEU A 240 -14.00 -1.89 -16.56
N THR A 241 -12.68 -1.98 -16.36
CA THR A 241 -11.85 -0.82 -16.05
C THR A 241 -11.91 0.22 -17.17
N PHE A 242 -11.82 -0.20 -18.45
CA PHE A 242 -12.00 0.70 -19.58
C PHE A 242 -13.42 1.27 -19.66
N GLY A 243 -14.43 0.47 -19.34
CA GLY A 243 -15.82 0.94 -19.24
C GLY A 243 -15.97 2.04 -18.19
N LEU A 244 -15.40 1.84 -17.00
CA LEU A 244 -15.40 2.83 -15.92
C LEU A 244 -14.60 4.09 -16.28
N ALA A 245 -13.48 3.96 -16.98
CA ALA A 245 -12.71 5.10 -17.48
C ALA A 245 -13.51 5.96 -18.45
N ASN A 246 -14.25 5.33 -19.37
CA ASN A 246 -15.15 6.04 -20.27
C ASN A 246 -16.35 6.67 -19.53
N LEU A 247 -16.91 5.96 -18.56
CA LEU A 247 -17.98 6.50 -17.70
C LEU A 247 -17.48 7.71 -16.91
N GLN A 248 -16.25 7.68 -16.38
CA GLN A 248 -15.66 8.84 -15.72
C GLN A 248 -15.64 10.07 -16.63
N ARG A 249 -15.31 9.93 -17.91
CA ARG A 249 -15.33 11.05 -18.86
C ARG A 249 -16.74 11.63 -19.09
N VAL A 250 -17.77 10.79 -18.99
CA VAL A 250 -19.16 11.24 -19.14
C VAL A 250 -19.62 11.96 -17.88
N VAL A 251 -19.27 11.42 -16.70
CA VAL A 251 -19.70 11.98 -15.40
C VAL A 251 -18.88 13.20 -15.00
N PHE A 252 -17.57 13.18 -15.33
CA PHE A 252 -16.59 14.24 -15.02
C PHE A 252 -15.88 14.66 -16.31
N PRO A 253 -16.50 15.53 -17.15
CA PRO A 253 -16.04 15.80 -18.52
C PRO A 253 -14.65 16.45 -18.59
N ASN A 254 -14.21 17.10 -17.50
CA ASN A 254 -12.91 17.75 -17.42
C ASN A 254 -11.77 16.79 -17.02
N THR A 255 -12.06 15.50 -16.75
CA THR A 255 -11.02 14.51 -16.47
C THR A 255 -10.48 13.88 -17.76
N SER A 256 -9.19 13.53 -17.77
CA SER A 256 -8.54 12.82 -18.89
C SER A 256 -8.04 11.45 -18.43
N PRO A 257 -8.92 10.43 -18.38
CA PRO A 257 -8.64 9.14 -17.74
C PRO A 257 -7.66 8.24 -18.49
N LEU A 258 -7.36 8.52 -19.75
CA LEU A 258 -6.44 7.72 -20.57
C LEU A 258 -5.57 8.64 -21.44
N PRO A 259 -4.30 8.26 -21.71
CA PRO A 259 -3.46 8.95 -22.70
C PRO A 259 -4.11 8.87 -24.08
N ARG A 260 -4.20 10.00 -24.77
CA ARG A 260 -4.87 10.08 -26.07
C ARG A 260 -3.91 9.93 -27.24
N THR A 261 -2.63 10.20 -27.00
CA THR A 261 -1.61 10.22 -28.04
C THR A 261 -0.37 9.42 -27.61
N SER A 262 0.44 9.00 -28.60
CA SER A 262 1.75 8.42 -28.32
C SER A 262 2.67 9.40 -27.58
N ALA A 263 2.49 10.72 -27.81
CA ALA A 263 3.23 11.75 -27.10
C ALA A 263 2.87 11.80 -25.59
N ASP A 264 1.60 11.58 -25.23
CA ASP A 264 1.18 11.49 -23.84
C ASP A 264 1.84 10.27 -23.14
N TRP A 265 1.93 9.13 -23.85
CA TRP A 265 2.63 7.94 -23.34
C TRP A 265 4.15 8.17 -23.21
N LEU A 266 4.76 8.84 -24.18
CA LEU A 266 6.18 9.19 -24.14
C LEU A 266 6.48 10.22 -23.05
N ALA A 267 5.59 11.20 -22.84
CA ALA A 267 5.71 12.16 -21.74
C ALA A 267 5.68 11.49 -20.35
N LEU A 268 4.95 10.35 -20.23
CA LEU A 268 5.00 9.51 -19.05
C LEU A 268 6.36 8.78 -18.91
N GLN A 269 7.11 8.60 -19.97
CA GLN A 269 8.41 7.92 -20.00
C GLN A 269 9.61 8.88 -19.90
N SER A 270 9.41 10.18 -20.17
CA SER A 270 10.48 11.18 -20.27
C SER A 270 10.95 11.69 -18.89
N GLY A 271 11.62 10.88 -18.12
CA GLY A 271 12.16 11.30 -16.83
C GLY A 271 13.30 10.43 -16.33
N TRP A 272 13.82 9.55 -17.17
CA TRP A 272 14.67 8.45 -16.76
C TRP A 272 16.11 8.57 -17.21
N GLU A 273 16.96 8.71 -16.21
CA GLU A 273 18.32 8.22 -16.25
C GLU A 273 18.45 7.15 -15.17
N ALA A 274 18.39 5.88 -15.59
CA ALA A 274 18.60 4.73 -14.71
C ALA A 274 20.10 4.59 -14.38
N ASP A 275 20.67 5.60 -13.72
CA ASP A 275 22.04 5.54 -13.23
C ASP A 275 22.14 4.68 -11.96
N ARG A 276 23.37 4.36 -11.55
CA ARG A 276 23.64 3.54 -10.37
C ARG A 276 23.15 4.22 -9.09
N GLU A 277 23.14 5.54 -9.03
CA GLU A 277 22.70 6.30 -7.87
C GLU A 277 21.20 6.19 -7.68
N THR A 278 20.41 6.37 -8.74
CA THR A 278 18.95 6.14 -8.74
C THR A 278 18.60 4.71 -8.32
N GLN A 279 19.32 3.70 -8.84
CA GLN A 279 19.08 2.31 -8.45
C GLN A 279 19.37 2.08 -6.96
N ALA A 280 20.44 2.67 -6.42
CA ALA A 280 20.76 2.56 -5.00
C ALA A 280 19.71 3.27 -4.12
N LEU A 281 19.19 4.43 -4.56
CA LEU A 281 18.11 5.14 -3.89
C LEU A 281 16.81 4.33 -3.88
N VAL A 282 16.44 3.73 -5.02
CA VAL A 282 15.25 2.84 -5.11
C VAL A 282 15.41 1.65 -4.18
N ALA A 283 16.57 0.98 -4.19
CA ALA A 283 16.83 -0.15 -3.30
C ALA A 283 16.73 0.25 -1.82
N ARG A 284 17.31 1.39 -1.43
CA ARG A 284 17.20 1.92 -0.07
C ARG A 284 15.74 2.17 0.30
N GLU A 285 14.99 2.82 -0.59
CA GLU A 285 13.59 3.15 -0.32
C GLU A 285 12.75 1.89 -0.18
N VAL A 286 12.90 0.93 -1.10
CA VAL A 286 12.15 -0.34 -1.07
C VAL A 286 12.44 -1.17 0.17
N PHE A 287 13.70 -1.27 0.57
CA PHE A 287 14.09 -2.19 1.63
C PHE A 287 14.28 -1.55 3.00
N VAL A 288 14.38 -0.23 3.10
CA VAL A 288 14.66 0.43 4.40
C VAL A 288 13.74 1.60 4.67
N SER A 289 13.79 2.68 3.89
CA SER A 289 13.18 3.96 4.27
C SER A 289 11.65 3.96 4.28
N ASN A 290 11.03 3.07 3.53
CA ASN A 290 9.58 2.87 3.55
C ASN A 290 9.07 2.29 4.88
N ILE A 291 9.93 1.62 5.65
CA ILE A 291 9.62 1.04 6.96
C ILE A 291 10.25 1.87 8.08
N VAL A 292 11.56 2.12 8.03
CA VAL A 292 12.29 2.87 9.07
C VAL A 292 12.56 4.28 8.57
N ALA A 293 11.99 5.27 9.23
CA ALA A 293 12.14 6.66 8.84
C ALA A 293 13.61 7.10 8.81
N PRO A 294 13.99 7.88 7.79
CA PRO A 294 15.32 8.49 7.70
C PRO A 294 15.59 9.43 8.87
N THR A 295 16.83 9.88 8.97
CA THR A 295 17.28 10.72 10.09
C THR A 295 16.60 12.07 10.10
N GLN A 296 16.56 12.72 8.95
CA GLN A 296 15.93 14.01 8.74
C GLN A 296 15.28 14.04 7.36
N ALA A 297 14.12 14.69 7.25
CA ALA A 297 13.70 15.22 5.98
C ALA A 297 14.53 16.50 5.70
N ALA A 298 14.80 16.76 4.45
CA ALA A 298 15.47 17.98 4.03
C ALA A 298 14.47 18.89 3.29
N THR A 299 14.68 20.19 3.39
CA THR A 299 13.97 21.16 2.56
C THR A 299 14.83 21.50 1.35
N GLN A 300 14.28 21.40 0.16
CA GLN A 300 14.92 21.87 -1.06
C GLN A 300 14.18 23.09 -1.62
N PRO A 301 14.88 24.17 -1.98
CA PRO A 301 14.26 25.29 -2.69
C PRO A 301 13.90 24.83 -4.12
N ASP A 302 12.67 25.06 -4.53
CA ASP A 302 12.19 24.81 -5.89
C ASP A 302 11.49 26.05 -6.42
N HIS A 303 12.17 26.84 -7.26
CA HIS A 303 11.61 28.00 -7.96
C HIS A 303 10.71 28.91 -7.10
N SER A 304 11.10 29.30 -5.89
CA SER A 304 10.32 30.03 -4.89
C SER A 304 9.47 29.17 -3.92
N ARG A 305 9.66 27.88 -3.86
CA ARG A 305 8.92 26.97 -2.98
C ARG A 305 9.86 26.13 -2.14
N THR A 306 9.43 25.77 -0.94
CA THR A 306 10.13 24.80 -0.10
C THR A 306 9.48 23.45 -0.28
N ARG A 307 10.27 22.46 -0.66
CA ARG A 307 9.82 21.04 -0.71
C ARG A 307 10.47 20.25 0.39
N VAL A 308 9.71 19.38 1.01
CA VAL A 308 10.26 18.36 1.91
C VAL A 308 10.63 17.12 1.09
N VAL A 309 11.88 16.72 1.15
CA VAL A 309 12.44 15.58 0.43
C VAL A 309 13.21 14.66 1.36
N LEU A 310 13.39 13.39 0.97
CA LEU A 310 14.30 12.47 1.65
C LEU A 310 15.70 12.64 1.02
N ASN A 311 16.58 13.33 1.70
CA ASN A 311 17.93 13.63 1.18
C ASN A 311 19.03 13.01 2.05
N GLU A 312 18.94 11.71 2.31
CA GLU A 312 20.02 11.01 3.01
C GLU A 312 20.76 10.05 2.07
N PRO A 313 22.12 10.07 2.06
CA PRO A 313 22.90 9.07 1.35
C PRO A 313 22.60 7.65 1.89
N PHE A 314 22.67 6.63 1.04
CA PHE A 314 22.45 5.24 1.43
C PHE A 314 23.20 4.82 2.71
N TRP A 315 24.43 5.30 2.88
CA TRP A 315 25.32 4.96 3.99
C TRP A 315 25.06 5.72 5.29
N SER A 316 24.33 6.84 5.28
CA SER A 316 23.93 7.57 6.49
C SER A 316 22.91 6.83 7.34
N VAL A 317 22.22 5.85 6.76
CA VAL A 317 21.34 4.90 7.45
C VAL A 317 22.06 4.16 8.59
N LEU A 318 23.39 4.18 8.61
CA LEU A 318 24.22 3.51 9.58
C LEU A 318 24.57 4.33 10.86
N GLY A 319 23.91 5.46 11.21
CA GLY A 319 24.07 6.24 12.47
C GLY A 319 23.45 5.59 13.74
N LEU A 320 23.21 6.25 14.87
CA LEU A 320 22.70 5.69 16.13
C LEU A 320 21.26 5.15 16.04
N ARG A 321 20.56 5.54 14.99
CA ARG A 321 19.35 4.95 14.44
C ARG A 321 19.67 3.63 13.72
N LYS A 322 20.99 3.28 13.66
CA LYS A 322 21.56 1.99 13.27
C LYS A 322 20.82 0.82 13.90
N GLY A 323 20.35 0.96 15.16
CA GLY A 323 19.65 -0.10 15.84
C GLY A 323 18.35 -0.51 15.15
N LEU A 324 17.49 0.45 14.75
CA LEU A 324 16.25 0.13 14.05
C LEU A 324 16.50 -0.36 12.63
N SER A 325 17.36 0.32 11.87
CA SER A 325 17.70 -0.11 10.51
C SER A 325 18.42 -1.46 10.52
N ALA A 326 19.35 -1.68 11.44
CA ALA A 326 20.01 -2.98 11.61
C ALA A 326 19.02 -4.06 12.05
N GLY A 327 18.11 -3.77 12.98
CA GLY A 327 17.04 -4.67 13.38
C GLY A 327 16.12 -5.03 12.22
N TRP A 328 15.75 -4.05 11.39
CA TRP A 328 14.95 -4.29 10.20
C TRP A 328 15.70 -5.14 9.16
N LEU A 329 16.96 -4.83 8.89
CA LEU A 329 17.79 -5.62 7.98
C LEU A 329 17.99 -7.06 8.49
N LEU A 330 18.09 -7.27 9.81
CA LEU A 330 18.12 -8.62 10.41
C LEU A 330 16.80 -9.36 10.17
N ILE A 331 15.65 -8.68 10.34
CA ILE A 331 14.32 -9.24 10.02
C ILE A 331 14.26 -9.64 8.54
N LEU A 332 14.69 -8.75 7.63
CA LEU A 332 14.74 -9.03 6.19
C LEU A 332 15.65 -10.23 5.88
N ALA A 333 16.84 -10.28 6.46
CA ALA A 333 17.79 -11.39 6.24
C ALA A 333 17.22 -12.72 6.72
N LEU A 334 16.58 -12.75 7.90
CA LEU A 334 15.95 -13.95 8.43
C LEU A 334 14.75 -14.37 7.57
N ALA A 335 13.92 -13.42 7.13
CA ALA A 335 12.81 -13.69 6.23
C ALA A 335 13.31 -14.23 4.87
N PHE A 336 14.32 -13.61 4.29
CA PHE A 336 14.93 -14.07 3.04
C PHE A 336 15.48 -15.49 3.18
N ALA A 337 16.24 -15.79 4.26
CA ALA A 337 16.70 -17.13 4.55
C ALA A 337 15.54 -18.14 4.60
N GLY A 338 14.42 -17.78 5.24
CA GLY A 338 13.23 -18.64 5.29
C GLY A 338 12.56 -18.84 3.92
N LEU A 339 12.61 -17.83 3.02
CA LEU A 339 12.07 -17.97 1.66
C LEU A 339 12.93 -18.88 0.78
N VAL A 340 14.25 -18.80 0.92
CA VAL A 340 15.19 -19.54 0.07
C VAL A 340 15.42 -20.98 0.55
N TRP A 341 15.28 -21.23 1.85
CA TRP A 341 15.60 -22.53 2.46
C TRP A 341 14.78 -23.72 1.96
N ARG A 342 13.55 -23.51 1.51
CA ARG A 342 12.70 -24.56 0.95
C ARG A 342 12.71 -24.56 -0.57
N ALA A 343 13.01 -25.69 -1.17
CA ALA A 343 13.03 -25.89 -2.63
C ALA A 343 11.65 -25.71 -3.29
N GLN A 344 10.55 -25.77 -2.53
CA GLN A 344 9.20 -25.58 -3.05
C GLN A 344 8.63 -24.24 -2.55
N ILE A 345 8.60 -23.26 -3.43
CA ILE A 345 7.96 -21.97 -3.18
C ILE A 345 6.49 -22.09 -3.60
N GLU A 346 5.57 -21.83 -2.68
CA GLU A 346 4.14 -21.80 -2.97
C GLU A 346 3.80 -20.72 -4.02
N PRO A 347 2.83 -20.98 -4.93
CA PRO A 347 2.47 -20.03 -5.98
C PRO A 347 2.17 -18.62 -5.46
N PHE A 348 1.50 -18.48 -4.31
CA PHE A 348 1.20 -17.19 -3.72
C PHE A 348 2.46 -16.43 -3.32
N THR A 349 3.40 -17.09 -2.65
CA THR A 349 4.70 -16.49 -2.27
C THR A 349 5.46 -16.02 -3.50
N LEU A 350 5.51 -16.85 -4.55
CA LEU A 350 6.14 -16.48 -5.82
C LEU A 350 5.46 -15.27 -6.46
N GLY A 351 4.13 -15.23 -6.43
CA GLY A 351 3.35 -14.10 -6.93
C GLY A 351 3.66 -12.80 -6.18
N VAL A 352 3.72 -12.82 -4.85
CA VAL A 352 4.07 -11.65 -4.03
C VAL A 352 5.48 -11.13 -4.40
N VAL A 353 6.46 -12.04 -4.52
CA VAL A 353 7.82 -11.67 -4.94
C VAL A 353 7.84 -11.12 -6.37
N ALA A 354 7.11 -11.74 -7.30
CA ALA A 354 7.03 -11.27 -8.69
C ALA A 354 6.40 -9.87 -8.80
N VAL A 355 5.33 -9.60 -8.05
CA VAL A 355 4.72 -8.26 -8.01
C VAL A 355 5.68 -7.24 -7.37
N LEU A 356 6.43 -7.62 -6.33
CA LEU A 356 7.46 -6.76 -5.73
C LEU A 356 8.55 -6.43 -6.74
N VAL A 357 9.09 -7.42 -7.45
CA VAL A 357 10.11 -7.24 -8.50
C VAL A 357 9.57 -6.33 -9.61
N TRP A 358 8.33 -6.55 -10.06
CA TRP A 358 7.67 -5.69 -11.04
C TRP A 358 7.55 -4.24 -10.54
N SER A 359 7.11 -4.04 -9.30
CA SER A 359 6.96 -2.69 -8.72
C SER A 359 8.30 -1.97 -8.65
N ILE A 360 9.36 -2.66 -8.21
CA ILE A 360 10.73 -2.14 -8.19
C ILE A 360 11.17 -1.78 -9.62
N ALA A 361 11.01 -2.70 -10.59
CA ALA A 361 11.38 -2.46 -11.97
C ALA A 361 10.63 -1.26 -12.57
N THR A 362 9.32 -1.16 -12.33
CA THR A 362 8.49 -0.04 -12.81
C THR A 362 8.98 1.28 -12.24
N VAL A 363 9.22 1.35 -10.95
CA VAL A 363 9.70 2.57 -10.30
C VAL A 363 11.14 2.85 -10.67
N SER A 364 11.99 1.83 -10.75
CA SER A 364 13.34 1.96 -11.30
C SER A 364 13.33 2.45 -12.74
N TRP A 365 12.34 2.28 -13.52
CA TRP A 365 12.21 2.79 -14.89
C TRP A 365 11.39 4.08 -15.03
N TYR A 366 10.41 4.31 -14.17
CA TYR A 366 9.43 5.40 -14.29
C TYR A 366 9.50 6.41 -13.14
N GLY A 367 10.13 6.04 -12.01
CA GLY A 367 10.12 6.84 -10.81
C GLY A 367 11.01 8.09 -10.91
N ARG A 368 10.56 9.17 -10.29
CA ARG A 368 11.41 10.33 -10.02
C ARG A 368 12.02 10.18 -8.63
N GLN A 369 13.26 10.57 -8.45
CA GLN A 369 13.99 10.43 -7.18
C GLN A 369 13.27 11.11 -6.01
N ASP A 370 12.68 12.28 -6.25
CA ASP A 370 11.93 13.06 -5.28
C ASP A 370 10.55 12.47 -4.92
N HIS A 371 10.07 11.45 -5.67
CA HIS A 371 8.77 10.81 -5.50
C HIS A 371 8.85 9.39 -4.94
N LEU A 372 10.02 8.88 -4.56
CA LEU A 372 10.20 7.47 -4.18
C LEU A 372 9.32 7.04 -3.00
N LEU A 373 9.20 7.89 -1.96
CA LEU A 373 8.34 7.57 -0.81
C LEU A 373 6.87 7.49 -1.23
N LEU A 374 6.44 8.32 -2.17
CA LEU A 374 5.09 8.32 -2.74
C LEU A 374 4.78 6.97 -3.41
N TYR A 375 5.69 6.48 -4.25
CA TYR A 375 5.53 5.19 -4.93
C TYR A 375 5.65 4.00 -3.97
N ALA A 376 6.25 4.18 -2.79
CA ALA A 376 6.39 3.12 -1.79
C ALA A 376 5.03 2.53 -1.35
N CYS A 377 3.93 3.28 -1.48
CA CYS A 377 2.58 2.77 -1.25
C CYS A 377 2.27 1.52 -2.09
N LEU A 378 2.90 1.34 -3.27
CA LEU A 378 2.65 0.20 -4.15
C LEU A 378 3.32 -1.09 -3.70
N TRP A 379 4.49 -1.03 -3.06
CA TRP A 379 5.29 -2.23 -2.75
C TRP A 379 5.48 -2.52 -1.27
N THR A 380 5.26 -1.55 -0.38
CA THR A 380 5.50 -1.76 1.06
C THR A 380 4.68 -2.91 1.64
N SER A 381 3.43 -3.06 1.21
CA SER A 381 2.58 -4.19 1.61
C SER A 381 3.12 -5.54 1.13
N MET A 382 3.77 -5.58 -0.04
CA MET A 382 4.38 -6.80 -0.58
C MET A 382 5.66 -7.15 0.16
N VAL A 383 6.51 -6.15 0.49
CA VAL A 383 7.67 -6.34 1.35
C VAL A 383 7.24 -6.93 2.69
N ALA A 384 6.23 -6.32 3.33
CA ALA A 384 5.72 -6.82 4.60
C ALA A 384 5.15 -8.25 4.47
N THR A 385 4.37 -8.53 3.42
CA THR A 385 3.81 -9.87 3.19
C THR A 385 4.91 -10.90 2.95
N ALA A 386 5.91 -10.59 2.12
CA ALA A 386 7.07 -11.46 1.88
C ALA A 386 7.86 -11.73 3.17
N VAL A 387 8.06 -10.68 4.00
CA VAL A 387 8.70 -10.79 5.31
C VAL A 387 7.92 -11.73 6.23
N GLY A 388 6.60 -11.55 6.35
CA GLY A 388 5.76 -12.41 7.19
C GLY A 388 5.80 -13.88 6.77
N LEU A 389 5.72 -14.14 5.46
CA LEU A 389 5.83 -15.50 4.89
C LEU A 389 7.21 -16.11 5.14
N GLY A 390 8.26 -15.33 4.95
CA GLY A 390 9.63 -15.78 5.15
C GLY A 390 9.96 -16.06 6.62
N LEU A 391 9.55 -15.16 7.52
CA LEU A 391 9.71 -15.33 8.96
C LEU A 391 8.98 -16.58 9.47
N GLU A 392 7.74 -16.82 9.01
CA GLU A 392 7.00 -18.03 9.41
C GLU A 392 7.79 -19.29 9.04
N ARG A 393 8.31 -19.37 7.81
CA ARG A 393 9.11 -20.51 7.34
C ARG A 393 10.42 -20.65 8.10
N ALA A 394 11.13 -19.55 8.32
CA ALA A 394 12.37 -19.54 9.08
C ALA A 394 12.15 -20.08 10.50
N LEU A 395 11.11 -19.61 11.19
CA LEU A 395 10.80 -19.98 12.56
C LEU A 395 10.18 -21.38 12.71
N GLN A 396 9.54 -21.90 11.66
CA GLN A 396 9.15 -23.31 11.60
C GLN A 396 10.38 -24.23 11.50
N HIS A 397 11.42 -23.78 10.82
CA HIS A 397 12.68 -24.53 10.70
C HIS A 397 13.54 -24.37 11.96
N TRP A 398 13.76 -23.14 12.42
CA TRP A 398 14.55 -22.82 13.60
C TRP A 398 13.66 -22.52 14.82
N GLN A 399 12.93 -23.53 15.30
CA GLN A 399 11.94 -23.38 16.36
C GLN A 399 12.50 -22.73 17.63
N ARG A 400 13.80 -22.95 17.95
CA ARG A 400 14.46 -22.32 19.10
C ARG A 400 14.52 -20.79 19.01
N LEU A 401 14.46 -20.21 17.80
CA LEU A 401 14.44 -18.78 17.59
C LEU A 401 13.02 -18.19 17.68
N ALA A 402 11.97 -19.01 17.76
CA ALA A 402 10.59 -18.52 17.69
C ALA A 402 10.25 -17.53 18.82
N VAL A 403 10.63 -17.85 20.06
CA VAL A 403 10.35 -16.97 21.21
C VAL A 403 11.20 -15.69 21.16
N PRO A 404 12.56 -15.75 21.06
CA PRO A 404 13.38 -14.55 21.03
C PRO A 404 13.04 -13.62 19.86
N VAL A 405 12.77 -14.15 18.66
CA VAL A 405 12.37 -13.34 17.50
C VAL A 405 10.99 -12.70 17.74
N THR A 406 10.03 -13.40 18.31
CA THR A 406 8.71 -12.84 18.62
C THR A 406 8.81 -11.69 19.63
N LEU A 407 9.61 -11.84 20.68
CA LEU A 407 9.87 -10.76 21.66
C LEU A 407 10.58 -9.57 21.00
N PHE A 408 11.59 -9.85 20.19
CA PHE A 408 12.30 -8.82 19.42
C PHE A 408 11.36 -8.04 18.50
N LEU A 409 10.45 -8.71 17.76
CA LEU A 409 9.45 -8.05 16.92
C LEU A 409 8.55 -7.12 17.73
N GLY A 410 8.11 -7.52 18.93
CA GLY A 410 7.31 -6.66 19.81
C GLY A 410 8.04 -5.37 20.21
N VAL A 411 9.29 -5.48 20.65
CA VAL A 411 10.14 -4.32 21.01
C VAL A 411 10.43 -3.47 19.79
N PHE A 412 10.75 -4.11 18.67
CA PHE A 412 11.03 -3.44 17.39
C PHE A 412 9.84 -2.58 16.94
N ILE A 413 8.61 -3.10 16.98
CA ILE A 413 7.40 -2.37 16.59
C ILE A 413 7.19 -1.13 17.46
N CYS A 414 7.35 -1.24 18.77
CA CYS A 414 7.22 -0.08 19.67
C CYS A 414 8.25 1.00 19.33
N ALA A 415 9.51 0.62 19.14
CA ALA A 415 10.57 1.56 18.78
C ALA A 415 10.37 2.14 17.36
N LEU A 416 9.91 1.32 16.41
CA LEU A 416 9.59 1.74 15.04
C LEU A 416 8.46 2.78 15.03
N LEU A 417 7.36 2.49 15.72
CA LEU A 417 6.22 3.40 15.79
C LEU A 417 6.63 4.74 16.42
N THR A 418 7.36 4.70 17.55
CA THR A 418 7.85 5.92 18.20
C THR A 418 8.72 6.75 17.25
N ARG A 419 9.69 6.10 16.59
CA ARG A 419 10.62 6.79 15.69
C ARG A 419 9.89 7.39 14.47
N ASN A 420 9.02 6.62 13.84
CA ASN A 420 8.33 7.07 12.65
C ASN A 420 7.26 8.12 12.97
N TRP A 421 6.66 8.08 14.18
CA TRP A 421 5.78 9.14 14.64
C TRP A 421 6.52 10.47 14.84
N LEU A 422 7.70 10.44 15.46
CA LEU A 422 8.54 11.64 15.59
C LEU A 422 8.90 12.21 14.20
N PHE A 423 9.18 11.35 13.22
CA PHE A 423 9.42 11.79 11.86
C PHE A 423 8.19 12.46 11.22
N VAL A 424 6.98 11.95 11.46
CA VAL A 424 5.73 12.60 11.02
C VAL A 424 5.62 14.01 11.59
N LEU A 425 5.95 14.19 12.87
CA LEU A 425 5.92 15.52 13.51
C LEU A 425 6.96 16.47 12.89
N ASP A 426 8.18 15.97 12.63
CA ASP A 426 9.24 16.74 11.98
C ASP A 426 8.82 17.18 10.56
N VAL A 427 8.27 16.25 9.77
CA VAL A 427 7.78 16.54 8.40
C VAL A 427 6.62 17.55 8.43
N ALA A 428 5.67 17.41 9.35
CA ALA A 428 4.57 18.36 9.47
C ALA A 428 5.04 19.75 9.86
N ALA A 429 6.02 19.85 10.80
CA ALA A 429 6.63 21.12 11.18
C ALA A 429 7.36 21.78 10.01
N MET A 430 8.15 21.03 9.22
CA MET A 430 8.84 21.56 8.03
C MET A 430 7.84 22.00 6.95
N ALA A 431 6.74 21.30 6.77
CA ALA A 431 5.73 21.63 5.79
C ALA A 431 4.93 22.90 6.15
N ALA A 432 4.92 23.30 7.41
CA ALA A 432 4.20 24.49 7.89
C ALA A 432 4.96 25.82 7.56
N HIS A 433 6.25 25.74 7.25
CA HIS A 433 7.12 26.86 6.89
C HIS A 433 7.41 26.91 5.38
#